data_a4f20dc2c17612d3725b58d15212302b
#
_entry.id   a4f20dc2c17612d3725b58d15212302b
#
_cell.length_a   1.000
_cell.length_b   1.000
_cell.length_c   1.000
_cell.angle_alpha   90.00
_cell.angle_beta   90.00
_cell.angle_gamma   90.00
#
_symmetry.space_group_name_H-M   'P 1'
#
loop_
_entity.id
_entity.type
_entity.pdbx_description
1 polymer ?
#
loop_
_entity_poly.entity_id
_entity_poly.type
_entity_poly.pdbx_seq_one_letter_code
_entity_poly.pdbx_strand_id
1 'polypeptide(L)'
;MKKIIILITLLSTMACTNTNINNSYKQSTENFKVYQEISNNYKVDKEWWKEYNNSELNNIMNIALKNNSDLKKAAINVNKALYQANLLGADLVPSFSSSLGSSASKNVKTGGNSTVKHSANISLSYELDLWKKLVNAKNAQEWEYQATTEDLEAAKLSLINNVVNTYFNIVYLNDAISILNDKIEQYEKINTVMKNKYQYGVSSELEYLQSEQSLTNLKNTLLTYQNEKTEQEQTLRDLLNLKPEENIEIKAKNLLSIKDIGVNLDVPISVIANRPDVKAYEYRLSKAFKDVKATQAKLYPSVTIQSTLSSSGNKVDNALSVPVGLASINISLPFLNWNTLKWNIKIDEASYESAKVDFEKSIVNSLNEIDTYYKSYQKANSSYALQEKNLKSQKEITKHYKNRYDNGNVEFKSWLEALVNEKDSELNLLKSKFDIIQAENKIYQAMGGKAK
;
A
#
# COMPACT_ATOMS: atom_id res chain seq x y z
N MET A 1 -52.43 27.26 12.81
CA MET A 1 -52.19 26.95 11.40
C MET A 1 -51.01 27.74 10.80
N LYS A 2 -50.91 29.10 10.93
CA LYS A 2 -49.77 29.85 10.36
C LYS A 2 -48.37 29.42 10.85
N LYS A 3 -48.20 28.97 12.10
CA LYS A 3 -46.89 28.50 12.63
C LYS A 3 -46.47 27.12 12.12
N ILE A 4 -47.42 26.27 11.72
CA ILE A 4 -47.16 24.95 11.10
C ILE A 4 -46.75 25.14 9.63
N ILE A 5 -47.32 26.12 8.94
CA ILE A 5 -46.98 26.45 7.55
C ILE A 5 -45.55 26.99 7.43
N ILE A 6 -45.08 27.80 8.39
CA ILE A 6 -43.69 28.30 8.43
C ILE A 6 -42.71 27.15 8.69
N LEU A 7 -43.07 26.15 9.46
CA LEU A 7 -42.23 24.96 9.70
C LEU A 7 -42.10 24.09 8.43
N ILE A 8 -43.19 23.97 7.65
CA ILE A 8 -43.22 23.19 6.40
C ILE A 8 -42.44 23.89 5.27
N THR A 9 -42.49 25.25 5.21
CA THR A 9 -41.71 26.02 4.22
C THR A 9 -40.21 26.04 4.53
N LEU A 10 -39.76 26.00 5.78
CA LEU A 10 -38.34 25.83 6.13
C LEU A 10 -37.79 24.44 5.78
N LEU A 11 -38.61 23.40 5.85
CA LEU A 11 -38.26 22.05 5.43
C LEU A 11 -38.12 21.91 3.90
N SER A 12 -38.87 22.68 3.11
CA SER A 12 -38.81 22.58 1.63
C SER A 12 -37.56 23.24 1.01
N THR A 13 -36.97 24.24 1.64
CA THR A 13 -35.73 24.89 1.14
C THR A 13 -34.47 24.06 1.40
N MET A 14 -34.51 23.12 2.36
CA MET A 14 -33.41 22.18 2.62
C MET A 14 -33.34 20.99 1.63
N ALA A 15 -34.41 20.76 0.86
CA ALA A 15 -34.44 19.65 -0.11
C ALA A 15 -33.55 19.92 -1.34
N CYS A 16 -33.30 21.19 -1.71
CA CYS A 16 -32.49 21.50 -2.92
C CYS A 16 -30.99 21.22 -2.79
N THR A 17 -30.42 21.37 -1.59
CA THR A 17 -28.98 21.06 -1.38
C THR A 17 -28.70 19.56 -1.40
N ASN A 18 -29.68 18.75 -1.02
CA ASN A 18 -29.58 17.30 -0.94
C ASN A 18 -29.55 16.62 -2.33
N THR A 19 -30.16 17.25 -3.34
CA THR A 19 -30.22 16.73 -4.73
C THR A 19 -28.87 16.81 -5.43
N ASN A 20 -28.08 17.84 -5.18
CA ASN A 20 -26.81 18.07 -5.89
C ASN A 20 -25.74 17.02 -5.50
N ILE A 21 -25.55 16.74 -4.21
CA ILE A 21 -24.58 15.73 -3.73
C ILE A 21 -25.00 14.32 -4.15
N ASN A 22 -26.29 13.99 -4.09
CA ASN A 22 -26.78 12.70 -4.55
C ASN A 22 -26.48 12.48 -6.03
N ASN A 23 -26.69 13.49 -6.88
CA ASN A 23 -26.42 13.40 -8.30
C ASN A 23 -24.92 13.31 -8.58
N SER A 24 -24.10 14.10 -7.86
CA SER A 24 -22.64 14.07 -7.97
C SER A 24 -22.08 12.67 -7.60
N TYR A 25 -22.54 12.12 -6.47
CA TYR A 25 -22.15 10.78 -6.04
C TYR A 25 -22.56 9.70 -7.06
N LYS A 26 -23.82 9.74 -7.53
CA LYS A 26 -24.32 8.82 -8.53
C LYS A 26 -23.50 8.87 -9.82
N GLN A 27 -23.21 10.08 -10.32
CA GLN A 27 -22.39 10.27 -11.52
C GLN A 27 -20.98 9.70 -11.35
N SER A 28 -20.30 9.96 -10.23
CA SER A 28 -18.95 9.44 -9.98
C SER A 28 -18.91 7.91 -9.93
N THR A 29 -19.90 7.29 -9.28
CA THR A 29 -20.00 5.83 -9.20
C THR A 29 -20.43 5.20 -10.53
N GLU A 30 -21.30 5.82 -11.32
CA GLU A 30 -21.69 5.35 -12.64
C GLU A 30 -20.52 5.43 -13.64
N ASN A 31 -19.74 6.50 -13.62
CA ASN A 31 -18.54 6.61 -14.44
C ASN A 31 -17.52 5.49 -14.13
N PHE A 32 -17.40 5.06 -12.87
CA PHE A 32 -16.49 3.99 -12.50
C PHE A 32 -17.00 2.60 -12.88
N LYS A 33 -18.30 2.39 -13.01
CA LYS A 33 -18.87 1.11 -13.46
C LYS A 33 -18.32 0.64 -14.80
N VAL A 34 -18.02 1.56 -15.71
CA VAL A 34 -17.39 1.23 -16.99
C VAL A 34 -16.06 0.48 -16.79
N TYR A 35 -15.24 0.94 -15.84
CA TYR A 35 -14.00 0.25 -15.51
C TYR A 35 -14.23 -1.09 -14.80
N GLN A 36 -15.26 -1.19 -13.96
CA GLN A 36 -15.66 -2.44 -13.31
C GLN A 36 -16.12 -3.47 -14.35
N GLU A 37 -16.95 -3.09 -15.31
CA GLU A 37 -17.43 -3.96 -16.40
C GLU A 37 -16.25 -4.48 -17.24
N ILE A 38 -15.31 -3.62 -17.63
CA ILE A 38 -14.09 -4.02 -18.34
C ILE A 38 -13.27 -4.99 -17.49
N SER A 39 -13.03 -4.65 -16.22
CA SER A 39 -12.21 -5.45 -15.31
C SER A 39 -12.80 -6.84 -15.03
N ASN A 40 -14.13 -6.97 -15.03
CA ASN A 40 -14.81 -8.25 -14.81
C ASN A 40 -14.56 -9.28 -15.94
N ASN A 41 -14.13 -8.83 -17.11
CA ASN A 41 -13.79 -9.72 -18.24
C ASN A 41 -12.40 -10.37 -18.05
N TYR A 42 -11.59 -9.90 -17.11
CA TYR A 42 -10.24 -10.38 -16.88
C TYR A 42 -10.11 -10.96 -15.46
N LYS A 43 -9.73 -12.24 -15.39
CA LYS A 43 -9.37 -12.86 -14.13
C LYS A 43 -7.97 -12.42 -13.73
N VAL A 44 -7.79 -12.03 -12.49
CA VAL A 44 -6.50 -11.56 -11.98
C VAL A 44 -5.90 -12.62 -11.06
N ASP A 45 -4.70 -13.07 -11.40
CA ASP A 45 -3.90 -13.95 -10.54
C ASP A 45 -3.01 -13.10 -9.63
N LYS A 46 -3.31 -13.12 -8.34
CA LYS A 46 -2.55 -12.38 -7.34
C LYS A 46 -1.26 -13.07 -6.92
N GLU A 47 -1.03 -14.31 -7.32
CA GLU A 47 0.13 -15.11 -6.98
C GLU A 47 1.06 -15.34 -8.18
N TRP A 48 1.18 -14.35 -9.06
CA TRP A 48 1.94 -14.40 -10.32
C TRP A 48 3.39 -14.86 -10.18
N TRP A 49 4.03 -14.61 -9.02
CA TRP A 49 5.42 -15.02 -8.78
C TRP A 49 5.63 -16.54 -8.82
N LYS A 50 4.59 -17.31 -8.60
CA LYS A 50 4.65 -18.79 -8.70
C LYS A 50 4.96 -19.26 -10.12
N GLU A 51 4.63 -18.46 -11.13
CA GLU A 51 4.91 -18.79 -12.54
C GLU A 51 6.41 -18.76 -12.89
N TYR A 52 7.25 -18.11 -12.06
CA TYR A 52 8.70 -18.25 -12.18
C TYR A 52 9.21 -19.68 -11.85
N ASN A 53 8.36 -20.53 -11.28
CA ASN A 53 8.68 -21.92 -10.88
C ASN A 53 9.94 -22.03 -10.00
N ASN A 54 10.13 -21.05 -9.11
CA ASN A 54 11.28 -20.94 -8.23
C ASN A 54 10.88 -21.26 -6.78
N SER A 55 11.33 -22.42 -6.28
CA SER A 55 10.98 -22.90 -4.93
C SER A 55 11.60 -22.03 -3.82
N GLU A 56 12.79 -21.46 -4.04
CA GLU A 56 13.46 -20.56 -3.08
C GLU A 56 12.67 -19.26 -2.95
N LEU A 57 12.28 -18.65 -4.08
CA LEU A 57 11.41 -17.46 -4.09
C LEU A 57 10.07 -17.74 -3.41
N ASN A 58 9.43 -18.88 -3.68
CA ASN A 58 8.16 -19.24 -3.06
C ASN A 58 8.28 -19.38 -1.54
N ASN A 59 9.37 -19.97 -1.05
CA ASN A 59 9.62 -20.08 0.39
C ASN A 59 9.83 -18.71 1.04
N ILE A 60 10.64 -17.85 0.43
CA ILE A 60 10.89 -16.48 0.88
C ILE A 60 9.58 -15.67 0.91
N MET A 61 8.76 -15.78 -0.12
CA MET A 61 7.45 -15.13 -0.19
C MET A 61 6.52 -15.57 0.95
N ASN A 62 6.48 -16.87 1.25
CA ASN A 62 5.67 -17.38 2.36
C ASN A 62 6.12 -16.81 3.72
N ILE A 63 7.44 -16.69 3.93
CA ILE A 63 8.01 -16.07 5.13
C ILE A 63 7.62 -14.59 5.20
N ALA A 64 7.77 -13.84 4.09
CA ALA A 64 7.40 -12.42 4.01
C ALA A 64 5.93 -12.20 4.35
N LEU A 65 5.02 -12.90 3.67
CA LEU A 65 3.57 -12.77 3.88
C LEU A 65 3.14 -13.11 5.31
N LYS A 66 3.86 -14.01 5.99
CA LYS A 66 3.57 -14.40 7.37
C LYS A 66 4.15 -13.43 8.40
N ASN A 67 5.35 -12.91 8.17
CA ASN A 67 6.15 -12.24 9.20
C ASN A 67 6.19 -10.72 9.05
N ASN A 68 5.96 -10.16 7.86
CA ASN A 68 6.12 -8.74 7.61
C ASN A 68 5.32 -7.88 8.59
N SER A 69 5.99 -6.91 9.21
CA SER A 69 5.42 -6.07 10.28
C SER A 69 4.41 -5.06 9.74
N ASP A 70 4.63 -4.52 8.53
CA ASP A 70 3.71 -3.54 7.93
C ASP A 70 2.41 -4.22 7.52
N LEU A 71 2.49 -5.44 6.99
CA LEU A 71 1.30 -6.24 6.67
C LEU A 71 0.48 -6.58 7.94
N LYS A 72 1.16 -6.94 9.04
CA LYS A 72 0.51 -7.15 10.35
C LYS A 72 -0.16 -5.88 10.85
N LYS A 73 0.51 -4.72 10.73
CA LYS A 73 -0.06 -3.41 11.11
C LYS A 73 -1.28 -3.06 10.26
N ALA A 74 -1.23 -3.31 8.95
CA ALA A 74 -2.37 -3.11 8.07
C ALA A 74 -3.57 -3.99 8.49
N ALA A 75 -3.34 -5.27 8.82
CA ALA A 75 -4.38 -6.16 9.32
C ALA A 75 -4.98 -5.70 10.68
N ILE A 76 -4.16 -5.14 11.57
CA ILE A 76 -4.63 -4.54 12.82
C ILE A 76 -5.51 -3.30 12.53
N ASN A 77 -5.16 -2.49 11.53
CA ASN A 77 -5.98 -1.34 11.13
C ASN A 77 -7.35 -1.76 10.59
N VAL A 78 -7.42 -2.87 9.84
CA VAL A 78 -8.70 -3.47 9.40
C VAL A 78 -9.57 -3.83 10.61
N ASN A 79 -9.00 -4.53 11.61
CA ASN A 79 -9.73 -4.86 12.83
C ASN A 79 -10.18 -3.61 13.60
N LYS A 80 -9.33 -2.58 13.67
CA LYS A 80 -9.67 -1.30 14.30
C LYS A 80 -10.87 -0.63 13.61
N ALA A 81 -10.88 -0.59 12.27
CA ALA A 81 -11.99 -0.03 11.50
C ALA A 81 -13.28 -0.83 11.71
N LEU A 82 -13.20 -2.17 11.76
CA LEU A 82 -14.32 -3.04 12.09
C LEU A 82 -14.89 -2.75 13.49
N TYR A 83 -14.00 -2.60 14.50
CA TYR A 83 -14.45 -2.30 15.86
C TYR A 83 -15.09 -0.92 15.96
N GLN A 84 -14.59 0.07 15.19
CA GLN A 84 -15.21 1.40 15.11
C GLN A 84 -16.61 1.35 14.46
N ALA A 85 -16.79 0.54 13.40
CA ALA A 85 -18.12 0.33 12.80
C ALA A 85 -19.09 -0.34 13.79
N ASN A 86 -18.62 -1.35 14.53
CA ASN A 86 -19.41 -2.03 15.55
C ASN A 86 -19.75 -1.11 16.73
N LEU A 87 -18.82 -0.22 17.12
CA LEU A 87 -19.05 0.77 18.18
C LEU A 87 -20.20 1.72 17.80
N LEU A 88 -20.22 2.24 16.57
CA LEU A 88 -21.35 3.06 16.08
C LEU A 88 -22.62 2.22 15.89
N GLY A 89 -22.49 0.94 15.62
CA GLY A 89 -23.62 0.00 15.60
C GLY A 89 -24.28 -0.20 16.97
N ALA A 90 -23.52 -0.04 18.04
CA ALA A 90 -24.04 -0.15 19.41
C ALA A 90 -25.02 0.99 19.77
N ASP A 91 -24.91 2.15 19.09
CA ASP A 91 -25.85 3.26 19.28
C ASP A 91 -27.25 3.00 18.67
N LEU A 92 -27.38 1.94 17.86
CA LEU A 92 -28.65 1.52 17.25
C LEU A 92 -29.49 0.62 18.17
N VAL A 93 -28.97 0.24 19.32
CA VAL A 93 -29.68 -0.59 20.31
C VAL A 93 -29.79 0.17 21.64
N PRO A 94 -30.74 -0.19 22.52
CA PRO A 94 -30.85 0.45 23.82
C PRO A 94 -29.57 0.33 24.65
N SER A 95 -29.13 1.44 25.23
CA SER A 95 -28.01 1.47 26.17
C SER A 95 -28.49 1.37 27.62
N PHE A 96 -27.73 0.63 28.42
CA PHE A 96 -27.98 0.48 29.85
C PHE A 96 -26.85 1.12 30.62
N SER A 97 -27.18 1.85 31.67
CA SER A 97 -26.20 2.40 32.60
C SER A 97 -26.66 2.18 34.04
N SER A 98 -25.73 1.96 34.94
CA SER A 98 -26.01 1.88 36.37
C SER A 98 -25.04 2.76 37.14
N SER A 99 -25.52 3.40 38.19
CA SER A 99 -24.69 4.19 39.09
C SER A 99 -25.08 3.98 40.52
N LEU A 100 -24.08 3.85 41.40
CA LEU A 100 -24.21 3.90 42.84
C LEU A 100 -23.47 5.14 43.32
N GLY A 101 -24.12 5.92 44.17
CA GLY A 101 -23.54 7.16 44.66
C GLY A 101 -23.80 7.36 46.16
N SER A 102 -22.85 8.01 46.84
CA SER A 102 -23.00 8.51 48.19
C SER A 102 -22.54 9.98 48.22
N SER A 103 -23.40 10.84 48.72
CA SER A 103 -23.10 12.26 48.84
C SER A 103 -23.36 12.74 50.28
N ALA A 104 -22.53 13.59 50.80
CA ALA A 104 -22.74 14.28 52.06
C ALA A 104 -22.86 15.79 51.76
N SER A 105 -23.89 16.40 52.26
CA SER A 105 -24.11 17.86 52.16
C SER A 105 -24.28 18.49 53.54
N LYS A 106 -23.67 19.67 53.72
CA LYS A 106 -23.83 20.49 54.95
C LYS A 106 -24.02 21.94 54.55
N ASN A 107 -25.02 22.59 55.14
CA ASN A 107 -25.19 24.02 54.94
C ASN A 107 -24.10 24.76 55.75
N VAL A 108 -23.14 25.33 55.05
CA VAL A 108 -21.99 26.04 55.62
C VAL A 108 -22.40 27.37 56.30
N LYS A 109 -23.49 27.99 55.84
CA LYS A 109 -23.92 29.30 56.35
C LYS A 109 -24.79 29.20 57.58
N THR A 110 -25.62 28.17 57.74
CA THR A 110 -26.52 27.97 58.86
C THR A 110 -26.07 26.95 59.89
N GLY A 111 -24.96 26.25 59.67
CA GLY A 111 -24.34 25.37 60.64
C GLY A 111 -25.11 24.11 61.01
N GLY A 112 -26.00 23.62 60.16
CA GLY A 112 -26.81 22.42 60.41
C GLY A 112 -26.01 21.11 60.34
N ASN A 113 -26.64 20.00 60.74
CA ASN A 113 -26.07 18.66 60.62
C ASN A 113 -25.82 18.27 59.15
N SER A 114 -24.78 17.50 58.87
CA SER A 114 -24.55 16.95 57.55
C SER A 114 -25.62 15.92 57.19
N THR A 115 -26.15 16.03 56.02
CA THR A 115 -27.10 15.03 55.45
C THR A 115 -26.34 14.10 54.51
N VAL A 116 -26.34 12.83 54.79
CA VAL A 116 -25.82 11.80 53.91
C VAL A 116 -26.95 11.23 53.08
N LYS A 117 -26.73 11.10 51.75
CA LYS A 117 -27.68 10.50 50.82
C LYS A 117 -26.94 9.43 50.01
N HIS A 118 -27.45 8.23 50.03
CA HIS A 118 -27.07 7.11 49.18
C HIS A 118 -28.07 6.98 48.05
N SER A 119 -27.62 6.67 46.84
CA SER A 119 -28.50 6.50 45.67
C SER A 119 -28.02 5.34 44.82
N ALA A 120 -28.98 4.64 44.24
CA ALA A 120 -28.78 3.59 43.25
C ALA A 120 -29.67 3.92 42.05
N ASN A 121 -29.10 3.92 40.83
CA ASN A 121 -29.84 4.20 39.60
C ASN A 121 -29.49 3.16 38.55
N ILE A 122 -30.50 2.68 37.83
CA ILE A 122 -30.39 1.91 36.61
C ILE A 122 -31.16 2.65 35.55
N SER A 123 -30.54 2.96 34.41
CA SER A 123 -31.17 3.72 33.32
C SER A 123 -31.05 2.94 32.02
N LEU A 124 -32.11 2.95 31.25
CA LEU A 124 -32.19 2.54 29.84
C LEU A 124 -32.35 3.80 29.02
N SER A 125 -31.59 3.93 27.94
CA SER A 125 -31.74 5.02 26.96
C SER A 125 -31.71 4.45 25.56
N TYR A 126 -32.63 4.90 24.71
CA TYR A 126 -32.72 4.49 23.32
C TYR A 126 -33.13 5.65 22.44
N GLU A 127 -32.25 6.06 21.50
CA GLU A 127 -32.56 7.07 20.47
C GLU A 127 -33.23 6.37 19.28
N LEU A 128 -34.42 6.85 18.90
CA LEU A 128 -35.12 6.38 17.70
C LEU A 128 -34.47 6.99 16.46
N ASP A 129 -33.86 6.17 15.61
CA ASP A 129 -33.18 6.65 14.40
C ASP A 129 -34.16 6.91 13.24
N LEU A 130 -35.11 7.83 13.46
CA LEU A 130 -36.20 8.17 12.52
C LEU A 130 -35.67 8.74 11.20
N TRP A 131 -34.55 9.46 11.26
CA TRP A 131 -33.97 10.18 10.14
C TRP A 131 -32.68 9.53 9.60
N LYS A 132 -32.40 8.29 10.05
CA LYS A 132 -31.22 7.52 9.65
C LYS A 132 -29.88 8.22 9.97
N LYS A 133 -29.84 9.00 11.06
CA LYS A 133 -28.61 9.64 11.56
C LYS A 133 -27.60 8.59 11.98
N LEU A 134 -28.00 7.68 12.86
CA LEU A 134 -27.14 6.62 13.41
C LEU A 134 -26.79 5.57 12.37
N VAL A 135 -27.76 5.14 11.57
CA VAL A 135 -27.54 4.19 10.47
C VAL A 135 -26.56 4.75 9.44
N ASN A 136 -26.66 6.02 9.05
CA ASN A 136 -25.71 6.60 8.10
C ASN A 136 -24.31 6.75 8.70
N ALA A 137 -24.18 7.10 9.99
CA ALA A 137 -22.90 7.15 10.67
C ALA A 137 -22.24 5.77 10.76
N LYS A 138 -22.99 4.73 11.12
CA LYS A 138 -22.53 3.33 11.08
C LYS A 138 -22.09 2.92 9.67
N ASN A 139 -22.93 3.17 8.66
CA ASN A 139 -22.63 2.80 7.28
C ASN A 139 -21.37 3.55 6.75
N ALA A 140 -21.15 4.81 7.16
CA ALA A 140 -19.92 5.52 6.84
C ALA A 140 -18.69 4.74 7.36
N GLN A 141 -18.75 4.28 8.59
CA GLN A 141 -17.64 3.52 9.18
C GLN A 141 -17.50 2.10 8.60
N GLU A 142 -18.60 1.50 8.15
CA GLU A 142 -18.54 0.24 7.39
C GLU A 142 -17.82 0.42 6.04
N TRP A 143 -18.02 1.55 5.36
CA TRP A 143 -17.25 1.88 4.16
C TRP A 143 -15.76 2.12 4.46
N GLU A 144 -15.41 2.72 5.60
CA GLU A 144 -14.01 2.82 6.02
C GLU A 144 -13.40 1.45 6.32
N TYR A 145 -14.16 0.53 6.92
CA TYR A 145 -13.72 -0.86 7.11
C TYR A 145 -13.44 -1.54 5.75
N GLN A 146 -14.30 -1.36 4.76
CA GLN A 146 -14.06 -1.89 3.41
C GLN A 146 -12.82 -1.24 2.76
N ALA A 147 -12.66 0.09 2.89
CA ALA A 147 -11.50 0.79 2.37
C ALA A 147 -10.19 0.30 3.00
N THR A 148 -10.14 0.13 4.33
CA THR A 148 -8.96 -0.40 5.02
C THR A 148 -8.67 -1.86 4.68
N THR A 149 -9.69 -2.63 4.31
CA THR A 149 -9.50 -4.00 3.80
C THR A 149 -8.80 -3.99 2.44
N GLU A 150 -9.18 -3.08 1.56
CA GLU A 150 -8.49 -2.90 0.27
C GLU A 150 -7.07 -2.31 0.45
N ASP A 151 -6.85 -1.42 1.43
CA ASP A 151 -5.50 -0.96 1.79
C ASP A 151 -4.58 -2.11 2.22
N LEU A 152 -5.11 -3.10 2.95
CA LEU A 152 -4.37 -4.32 3.30
C LEU A 152 -4.00 -5.13 2.05
N GLU A 153 -4.93 -5.28 1.10
CA GLU A 153 -4.64 -5.96 -0.18
C GLU A 153 -3.61 -5.19 -1.02
N ALA A 154 -3.67 -3.85 -1.04
CA ALA A 154 -2.67 -3.01 -1.71
C ALA A 154 -1.28 -3.17 -1.06
N ALA A 155 -1.21 -3.17 0.26
CA ALA A 155 0.03 -3.40 1.01
C ALA A 155 0.60 -4.80 0.71
N LYS A 156 -0.25 -5.82 0.60
CA LYS A 156 0.15 -7.18 0.24
C LYS A 156 0.75 -7.25 -1.18
N LEU A 157 0.10 -6.61 -2.17
CA LEU A 157 0.63 -6.54 -3.53
C LEU A 157 1.98 -5.81 -3.59
N SER A 158 2.13 -4.72 -2.83
CA SER A 158 3.39 -3.99 -2.72
C SER A 158 4.50 -4.85 -2.09
N LEU A 159 4.19 -5.58 -1.01
CA LEU A 159 5.13 -6.51 -0.39
C LEU A 159 5.58 -7.58 -1.38
N ILE A 160 4.64 -8.20 -2.10
CA ILE A 160 4.93 -9.23 -3.12
C ILE A 160 5.89 -8.67 -4.17
N ASN A 161 5.59 -7.50 -4.74
CA ASN A 161 6.44 -6.88 -5.74
C ASN A 161 7.85 -6.58 -5.21
N ASN A 162 7.94 -6.04 -3.98
CA ASN A 162 9.23 -5.72 -3.36
C ASN A 162 10.06 -6.99 -3.10
N VAL A 163 9.44 -8.06 -2.59
CA VAL A 163 10.13 -9.34 -2.36
C VAL A 163 10.65 -9.94 -3.67
N VAL A 164 9.82 -9.97 -4.72
CA VAL A 164 10.23 -10.50 -6.04
C VAL A 164 11.38 -9.68 -6.61
N ASN A 165 11.27 -8.36 -6.60
CA ASN A 165 12.31 -7.48 -7.16
C ASN A 165 13.62 -7.58 -6.37
N THR A 166 13.57 -7.61 -5.04
CA THR A 166 14.76 -7.75 -4.18
C THR A 166 15.42 -9.11 -4.38
N TYR A 167 14.63 -10.18 -4.45
CA TYR A 167 15.14 -11.52 -4.73
C TYR A 167 15.90 -11.58 -6.06
N PHE A 168 15.28 -11.16 -7.15
CA PHE A 168 15.93 -11.18 -8.47
C PHE A 168 17.08 -10.18 -8.60
N ASN A 169 17.07 -9.09 -7.82
CA ASN A 169 18.21 -8.19 -7.74
C ASN A 169 19.42 -8.87 -7.09
N ILE A 170 19.21 -9.64 -6.02
CA ILE A 170 20.30 -10.43 -5.40
C ILE A 170 20.82 -11.49 -6.37
N VAL A 171 19.94 -12.19 -7.09
CA VAL A 171 20.34 -13.15 -8.13
C VAL A 171 21.18 -12.46 -9.23
N TYR A 172 20.73 -11.31 -9.72
CA TYR A 172 21.48 -10.47 -10.66
C TYR A 172 22.87 -10.11 -10.12
N LEU A 173 22.95 -9.64 -8.88
CA LEU A 173 24.22 -9.24 -8.26
C LEU A 173 25.16 -10.44 -8.05
N ASN A 174 24.64 -11.63 -7.74
CA ASN A 174 25.44 -12.85 -7.65
C ASN A 174 26.10 -13.21 -8.99
N ASP A 175 25.36 -13.13 -10.09
CA ASP A 175 25.88 -13.36 -11.43
C ASP A 175 26.85 -12.25 -11.86
N ALA A 176 26.51 -10.99 -11.64
CA ALA A 176 27.34 -9.84 -11.97
C ALA A 176 28.68 -9.87 -11.25
N ILE A 177 28.71 -10.18 -9.95
CA ILE A 177 29.93 -10.34 -9.14
C ILE A 177 30.77 -11.49 -9.71
N SER A 178 30.17 -12.60 -10.13
CA SER A 178 30.88 -13.69 -10.76
C SER A 178 31.57 -13.25 -12.06
N ILE A 179 30.85 -12.57 -12.94
CA ILE A 179 31.41 -12.02 -14.21
C ILE A 179 32.52 -11.00 -13.94
N LEU A 180 32.35 -10.14 -12.92
CA LEU A 180 33.39 -9.16 -12.53
C LEU A 180 34.65 -9.83 -12.00
N ASN A 181 34.53 -10.89 -11.23
CA ASN A 181 35.69 -11.67 -10.77
C ASN A 181 36.46 -12.28 -11.95
N ASP A 182 35.76 -12.91 -12.91
CA ASP A 182 36.36 -13.43 -14.13
C ASP A 182 37.07 -12.31 -14.90
N LYS A 183 36.46 -11.13 -14.99
CA LYS A 183 37.02 -9.95 -15.66
C LYS A 183 38.28 -9.44 -14.95
N ILE A 184 38.29 -9.41 -13.62
CA ILE A 184 39.46 -9.02 -12.81
C ILE A 184 40.63 -10.00 -13.07
N GLU A 185 40.36 -11.32 -13.09
CA GLU A 185 41.38 -12.32 -13.40
C GLU A 185 42.03 -12.06 -14.76
N GLN A 186 41.25 -11.70 -15.78
CA GLN A 186 41.79 -11.36 -17.11
C GLN A 186 42.62 -10.08 -17.07
N TYR A 187 42.16 -9.02 -16.34
CA TYR A 187 42.94 -7.81 -16.19
C TYR A 187 44.23 -7.99 -15.38
N GLU A 188 44.27 -8.87 -14.41
CA GLU A 188 45.50 -9.22 -13.68
C GLU A 188 46.55 -9.84 -14.63
N LYS A 189 46.09 -10.70 -15.56
CA LYS A 189 46.98 -11.23 -16.63
C LYS A 189 47.49 -10.12 -17.55
N ILE A 190 46.63 -9.19 -17.98
CA ILE A 190 47.04 -8.02 -18.79
C ILE A 190 48.09 -7.19 -18.05
N ASN A 191 47.81 -6.83 -16.78
CA ASN A 191 48.70 -6.03 -15.96
C ASN A 191 50.07 -6.71 -15.76
N THR A 192 50.11 -8.03 -15.56
CA THR A 192 51.32 -8.81 -15.45
C THR A 192 52.14 -8.73 -16.76
N VAL A 193 51.49 -8.89 -17.93
CA VAL A 193 52.16 -8.80 -19.24
C VAL A 193 52.71 -7.38 -19.44
N MET A 194 51.96 -6.35 -19.12
CA MET A 194 52.40 -4.95 -19.28
C MET A 194 53.54 -4.61 -18.32
N LYS A 195 53.52 -5.07 -17.08
CA LYS A 195 54.61 -4.93 -16.11
C LYS A 195 55.93 -5.56 -16.64
N ASN A 196 55.84 -6.78 -17.13
CA ASN A 196 57.00 -7.49 -17.68
C ASN A 196 57.57 -6.77 -18.92
N LYS A 197 56.71 -6.34 -19.87
CA LYS A 197 57.13 -5.55 -21.04
C LYS A 197 57.85 -4.27 -20.65
N TYR A 198 57.34 -3.53 -19.63
CA TYR A 198 58.02 -2.36 -19.10
C TYR A 198 59.37 -2.66 -18.49
N GLN A 199 59.47 -3.69 -17.66
CA GLN A 199 60.72 -4.12 -17.03
C GLN A 199 61.81 -4.53 -18.05
N TYR A 200 61.41 -5.12 -19.18
CA TYR A 200 62.32 -5.48 -20.25
C TYR A 200 62.53 -4.34 -21.28
N GLY A 201 61.99 -3.15 -21.05
CA GLY A 201 62.18 -1.97 -21.95
C GLY A 201 61.41 -2.09 -23.28
N VAL A 202 60.43 -2.99 -23.38
CA VAL A 202 59.62 -3.25 -24.60
C VAL A 202 58.33 -2.39 -24.62
N SER A 203 57.90 -1.84 -23.50
CA SER A 203 56.70 -1.02 -23.34
C SER A 203 57.05 0.22 -22.50
N SER A 204 56.26 1.30 -22.64
CA SER A 204 56.39 2.50 -21.84
C SER A 204 55.85 2.33 -20.43
N GLU A 205 56.36 3.09 -19.46
CA GLU A 205 55.80 3.17 -18.12
C GLU A 205 54.31 3.57 -18.14
N LEU A 206 53.93 4.47 -19.07
CA LEU A 206 52.57 4.92 -19.27
C LEU A 206 51.59 3.77 -19.51
N GLU A 207 51.94 2.80 -20.38
CA GLU A 207 51.10 1.66 -20.70
C GLU A 207 50.92 0.72 -19.48
N TYR A 208 51.97 0.53 -18.68
CA TYR A 208 51.90 -0.24 -17.43
C TYR A 208 50.99 0.48 -16.43
N LEU A 209 51.16 1.79 -16.18
CA LEU A 209 50.34 2.57 -15.25
C LEU A 209 48.85 2.58 -15.68
N GLN A 210 48.56 2.69 -16.99
CA GLN A 210 47.21 2.62 -17.53
C GLN A 210 46.57 1.26 -17.25
N SER A 211 47.31 0.15 -17.36
CA SER A 211 46.79 -1.17 -17.05
C SER A 211 46.52 -1.35 -15.56
N GLU A 212 47.40 -0.83 -14.70
CA GLU A 212 47.22 -0.82 -13.23
C GLU A 212 46.00 0.01 -12.79
N GLN A 213 45.82 1.20 -13.38
CA GLN A 213 44.66 2.06 -13.16
C GLN A 213 43.37 1.34 -13.55
N SER A 214 43.34 0.67 -14.71
CA SER A 214 42.18 -0.10 -15.18
C SER A 214 41.82 -1.24 -14.23
N LEU A 215 42.80 -1.99 -13.75
CA LEU A 215 42.61 -3.05 -12.75
C LEU A 215 42.08 -2.51 -11.44
N THR A 216 42.63 -1.39 -10.97
CA THR A 216 42.17 -0.73 -9.72
C THR A 216 40.73 -0.27 -9.84
N ASN A 217 40.35 0.38 -10.96
CA ASN A 217 38.96 0.80 -11.22
C ASN A 217 38.00 -0.39 -11.24
N LEU A 218 38.41 -1.50 -11.82
CA LEU A 218 37.60 -2.72 -11.87
C LEU A 218 37.38 -3.35 -10.48
N LYS A 219 38.44 -3.35 -9.63
CA LYS A 219 38.33 -3.77 -8.23
C LYS A 219 37.38 -2.87 -7.43
N ASN A 220 37.41 -1.56 -7.66
CA ASN A 220 36.46 -0.62 -7.06
C ASN A 220 35.02 -0.88 -7.54
N THR A 221 34.83 -1.21 -8.82
CA THR A 221 33.52 -1.61 -9.34
C THR A 221 33.00 -2.88 -8.63
N LEU A 222 33.85 -3.88 -8.43
CA LEU A 222 33.48 -5.07 -7.68
C LEU A 222 33.01 -4.75 -6.25
N LEU A 223 33.73 -3.87 -5.53
CA LEU A 223 33.31 -3.43 -4.19
C LEU A 223 31.93 -2.75 -4.21
N THR A 224 31.64 -1.94 -5.24
CA THR A 224 30.31 -1.32 -5.41
C THR A 224 29.21 -2.37 -5.52
N TYR A 225 29.40 -3.39 -6.37
CA TYR A 225 28.41 -4.48 -6.52
C TYR A 225 28.26 -5.33 -5.26
N GLN A 226 29.35 -5.54 -4.51
CA GLN A 226 29.29 -6.24 -3.22
C GLN A 226 28.52 -5.43 -2.18
N ASN A 227 28.70 -4.11 -2.13
CA ASN A 227 27.93 -3.25 -1.25
C ASN A 227 26.44 -3.22 -1.64
N GLU A 228 26.13 -3.08 -2.93
CA GLU A 228 24.76 -3.15 -3.42
C GLU A 228 24.08 -4.49 -3.04
N LYS A 229 24.82 -5.61 -3.15
CA LYS A 229 24.31 -6.90 -2.70
C LYS A 229 23.99 -6.90 -1.20
N THR A 230 24.90 -6.37 -0.39
CA THR A 230 24.69 -6.27 1.07
C THR A 230 23.45 -5.44 1.40
N GLU A 231 23.24 -4.33 0.70
CA GLU A 231 22.04 -3.48 0.85
C GLU A 231 20.75 -4.22 0.44
N GLN A 232 20.79 -5.00 -0.64
CA GLN A 232 19.64 -5.79 -1.06
C GLN A 232 19.35 -6.95 -0.08
N GLU A 233 20.36 -7.58 0.47
CA GLU A 233 20.21 -8.60 1.52
C GLU A 233 19.63 -8.00 2.81
N GLN A 234 20.03 -6.78 3.17
CA GLN A 234 19.40 -6.04 4.28
C GLN A 234 17.93 -5.75 3.97
N THR A 235 17.64 -5.21 2.77
CA THR A 235 16.27 -4.95 2.34
C THR A 235 15.40 -6.20 2.42
N LEU A 236 15.94 -7.35 2.00
CA LEU A 236 15.24 -8.62 2.12
C LEU A 236 14.96 -8.99 3.59
N ARG A 237 15.95 -8.87 4.48
CA ARG A 237 15.76 -9.12 5.91
C ARG A 237 14.65 -8.24 6.49
N ASP A 238 14.60 -6.96 6.12
CA ASP A 238 13.57 -6.02 6.56
C ASP A 238 12.18 -6.45 6.07
N LEU A 239 12.06 -6.84 4.78
CA LEU A 239 10.81 -7.36 4.22
C LEU A 239 10.33 -8.64 4.92
N LEU A 240 11.26 -9.49 5.35
CA LEU A 240 10.99 -10.74 6.05
C LEU A 240 10.84 -10.57 7.57
N ASN A 241 11.12 -9.35 8.09
CA ASN A 241 11.16 -9.03 9.51
C ASN A 241 12.11 -9.97 10.29
N LEU A 242 13.32 -10.15 9.77
CA LEU A 242 14.39 -10.97 10.35
C LEU A 242 15.44 -10.10 11.04
N LYS A 243 16.08 -10.64 12.07
CA LYS A 243 17.23 -10.02 12.73
C LYS A 243 18.52 -10.26 11.93
N PRO A 244 19.59 -9.50 12.16
CA PRO A 244 20.87 -9.68 11.48
C PRO A 244 21.45 -11.09 11.59
N GLU A 245 21.17 -11.79 12.70
CA GLU A 245 21.63 -13.15 12.95
C GLU A 245 20.83 -14.22 12.20
N GLU A 246 19.62 -13.86 11.78
CA GLU A 246 18.68 -14.74 11.04
C GLU A 246 18.84 -14.53 9.54
N ASN A 247 20.01 -14.82 8.98
CA ASN A 247 20.30 -14.56 7.57
C ASN A 247 19.71 -15.64 6.65
N ILE A 248 19.04 -15.22 5.58
CA ILE A 248 18.65 -16.08 4.46
C ILE A 248 19.61 -15.78 3.31
N GLU A 249 20.53 -16.71 3.05
CA GLU A 249 21.46 -16.61 1.94
C GLU A 249 20.78 -17.06 0.62
N ILE A 250 20.64 -16.15 -0.33
CA ILE A 250 20.20 -16.47 -1.69
C ILE A 250 21.39 -16.97 -2.49
N LYS A 251 21.37 -18.27 -2.80
CA LYS A 251 22.42 -18.94 -3.57
C LYS A 251 22.10 -19.04 -5.07
N ALA A 252 20.88 -18.69 -5.45
CA ALA A 252 20.47 -18.75 -6.84
C ALA A 252 21.40 -17.91 -7.73
N LYS A 253 21.76 -18.48 -8.85
CA LYS A 253 22.56 -17.91 -9.95
C LYS A 253 21.87 -18.23 -11.26
N ASN A 254 22.40 -17.68 -12.35
CA ASN A 254 21.92 -17.92 -13.70
C ASN A 254 20.57 -17.27 -14.01
N LEU A 255 20.50 -15.97 -13.77
CA LEU A 255 19.33 -15.12 -14.05
C LEU A 255 18.87 -15.26 -15.52
N LEU A 256 19.82 -15.42 -16.46
CA LEU A 256 19.51 -15.57 -17.88
C LEU A 256 18.69 -16.82 -18.21
N SER A 257 18.73 -17.87 -17.36
CA SER A 257 17.94 -19.10 -17.56
C SER A 257 16.51 -18.98 -17.04
N ILE A 258 16.19 -17.93 -16.28
CA ILE A 258 14.85 -17.72 -15.74
C ILE A 258 13.91 -17.33 -16.86
N LYS A 259 12.83 -18.11 -17.00
CA LYS A 259 11.80 -17.85 -18.01
C LYS A 259 10.99 -16.62 -17.60
N ASP A 260 10.80 -15.69 -18.54
CA ASP A 260 9.89 -14.57 -18.36
C ASP A 260 8.45 -15.06 -18.25
N ILE A 261 7.68 -14.46 -17.37
CA ILE A 261 6.25 -14.77 -17.24
C ILE A 261 5.49 -14.27 -18.47
N GLY A 262 5.91 -13.11 -19.00
CA GLY A 262 5.33 -12.44 -20.15
C GLY A 262 4.08 -11.63 -19.81
N VAL A 263 4.04 -10.41 -20.30
CA VAL A 263 2.90 -9.50 -20.12
C VAL A 263 2.00 -9.56 -21.35
N ASN A 264 0.71 -9.81 -21.13
CA ASN A 264 -0.28 -9.68 -22.19
C ASN A 264 -0.62 -8.19 -22.40
N LEU A 265 -0.07 -7.59 -23.48
CA LEU A 265 -0.27 -6.19 -23.82
C LEU A 265 -1.65 -5.90 -24.45
N ASP A 266 -2.43 -6.95 -24.79
CA ASP A 266 -3.81 -6.81 -25.28
C ASP A 266 -4.80 -6.51 -24.15
N VAL A 267 -4.37 -6.67 -22.87
CA VAL A 267 -5.18 -6.28 -21.73
C VAL A 267 -5.24 -4.75 -21.67
N PRO A 268 -6.44 -4.15 -21.71
CA PRO A 268 -6.56 -2.69 -21.74
C PRO A 268 -6.11 -2.06 -20.42
N ILE A 269 -5.51 -0.88 -20.50
CA ILE A 269 -5.09 -0.11 -19.30
C ILE A 269 -6.27 0.23 -18.37
N SER A 270 -7.50 0.20 -18.90
CA SER A 270 -8.73 0.44 -18.14
C SER A 270 -9.12 -0.68 -17.16
N VAL A 271 -8.36 -1.78 -17.07
CA VAL A 271 -8.51 -2.84 -16.04
C VAL A 271 -8.05 -2.36 -14.66
N ILE A 272 -8.36 -1.11 -14.33
CA ILE A 272 -7.95 -0.48 -13.05
C ILE A 272 -8.90 -0.78 -11.89
N ALA A 273 -10.13 -1.22 -12.18
CA ALA A 273 -11.09 -1.53 -11.12
C ALA A 273 -10.74 -2.79 -10.29
N ASN A 274 -9.76 -3.58 -10.75
CA ASN A 274 -9.19 -4.68 -9.97
C ASN A 274 -8.15 -4.20 -8.92
N ARG A 275 -7.71 -2.95 -9.02
CA ARG A 275 -6.72 -2.37 -8.12
C ARG A 275 -7.32 -2.12 -6.73
N PRO A 276 -6.71 -2.66 -5.68
CA PRO A 276 -7.20 -2.44 -4.31
C PRO A 276 -7.13 -0.97 -3.89
N ASP A 277 -6.08 -0.24 -4.27
CA ASP A 277 -5.93 1.19 -3.94
C ASP A 277 -7.04 2.05 -4.55
N VAL A 278 -7.45 1.80 -5.80
CA VAL A 278 -8.56 2.50 -6.45
C VAL A 278 -9.90 2.18 -5.76
N LYS A 279 -10.12 0.92 -5.39
CA LYS A 279 -11.31 0.52 -4.61
C LYS A 279 -11.35 1.17 -3.24
N ALA A 280 -10.20 1.30 -2.57
CA ALA A 280 -10.13 1.98 -1.28
C ALA A 280 -10.59 3.45 -1.39
N TYR A 281 -10.21 4.16 -2.47
CA TYR A 281 -10.70 5.52 -2.73
C TYR A 281 -12.20 5.57 -3.06
N GLU A 282 -12.73 4.61 -3.83
CA GLU A 282 -14.18 4.47 -4.09
C GLU A 282 -14.95 4.31 -2.77
N TYR A 283 -14.48 3.46 -1.87
CA TYR A 283 -15.12 3.23 -0.59
C TYR A 283 -15.04 4.44 0.34
N ARG A 284 -13.92 5.20 0.32
CA ARG A 284 -13.79 6.47 1.05
C ARG A 284 -14.69 7.57 0.49
N LEU A 285 -14.93 7.61 -0.82
CA LEU A 285 -15.95 8.47 -1.41
C LEU A 285 -17.36 8.10 -0.88
N SER A 286 -17.66 6.79 -0.82
CA SER A 286 -18.93 6.29 -0.28
C SER A 286 -19.08 6.61 1.21
N LYS A 287 -18.00 6.52 1.98
CA LYS A 287 -17.95 6.95 3.39
C LYS A 287 -18.29 8.41 3.52
N ALA A 288 -17.58 9.30 2.83
CA ALA A 288 -17.78 10.74 2.89
C ALA A 288 -19.21 11.13 2.50
N PHE A 289 -19.80 10.47 1.50
CA PHE A 289 -21.20 10.64 1.17
C PHE A 289 -22.15 10.28 2.34
N LYS A 290 -21.88 9.19 3.08
CA LYS A 290 -22.66 8.78 4.24
C LYS A 290 -22.47 9.71 5.43
N ASP A 291 -21.27 10.26 5.63
CA ASP A 291 -20.99 11.26 6.66
C ASP A 291 -21.82 12.55 6.43
N VAL A 292 -21.87 13.06 5.19
CA VAL A 292 -22.76 14.17 4.84
C VAL A 292 -24.23 13.84 5.19
N LYS A 293 -24.70 12.62 4.85
CA LYS A 293 -26.08 12.21 5.17
C LYS A 293 -26.34 12.13 6.68
N ALA A 294 -25.38 11.61 7.44
CA ALA A 294 -25.48 11.56 8.90
C ALA A 294 -25.56 12.96 9.52
N THR A 295 -24.75 13.91 9.02
CA THR A 295 -24.74 15.28 9.54
C THR A 295 -25.96 16.08 9.08
N GLN A 296 -26.44 15.88 7.85
CA GLN A 296 -27.73 16.46 7.42
C GLN A 296 -28.90 15.96 8.28
N ALA A 297 -28.88 14.69 8.69
CA ALA A 297 -29.90 14.12 9.56
C ALA A 297 -29.94 14.77 10.97
N LYS A 298 -28.81 15.35 11.44
CA LYS A 298 -28.77 16.11 12.71
C LYS A 298 -29.59 17.40 12.70
N LEU A 299 -30.10 17.87 11.55
CA LEU A 299 -31.02 18.99 11.48
C LEU A 299 -32.43 18.65 11.99
N TYR A 300 -32.78 17.37 11.96
CA TYR A 300 -34.12 16.93 12.35
C TYR A 300 -34.23 16.67 13.85
N PRO A 301 -35.43 16.72 14.42
CA PRO A 301 -35.65 16.41 15.84
C PRO A 301 -35.21 15.00 16.18
N SER A 302 -34.46 14.83 17.27
CA SER A 302 -34.18 13.52 17.82
C SER A 302 -35.16 13.15 18.93
N VAL A 303 -35.56 11.86 18.95
CA VAL A 303 -36.50 11.33 19.94
C VAL A 303 -35.78 10.23 20.72
N THR A 304 -35.64 10.44 22.04
CA THR A 304 -34.99 9.48 22.94
C THR A 304 -36.00 8.97 23.97
N ILE A 305 -36.15 7.67 24.06
CA ILE A 305 -36.91 7.00 25.11
C ILE A 305 -35.95 6.69 26.25
N GLN A 306 -36.31 7.10 27.45
CA GLN A 306 -35.54 6.83 28.66
C GLN A 306 -36.43 6.16 29.72
N SER A 307 -35.86 5.17 30.42
CA SER A 307 -36.48 4.64 31.61
C SER A 307 -35.41 4.57 32.70
N THR A 308 -35.74 5.08 33.87
CA THR A 308 -34.84 5.09 35.02
C THR A 308 -35.52 4.46 36.20
N LEU A 309 -34.88 3.48 36.81
CA LEU A 309 -35.23 2.97 38.12
C LEU A 309 -34.24 3.55 39.12
N SER A 310 -34.72 4.35 40.04
CA SER A 310 -33.87 5.04 41.04
C SER A 310 -34.36 4.75 42.44
N SER A 311 -33.44 4.57 43.34
CA SER A 311 -33.74 4.48 44.77
C SER A 311 -32.75 5.35 45.56
N SER A 312 -33.18 6.01 46.60
CA SER A 312 -32.31 6.81 47.46
C SER A 312 -32.77 6.86 48.90
N GLY A 313 -31.82 6.95 49.84
CA GLY A 313 -32.08 7.01 51.24
C GLY A 313 -30.89 7.54 52.05
N ASN A 314 -31.13 7.82 53.33
CA ASN A 314 -30.12 8.30 54.28
C ASN A 314 -29.26 7.16 54.87
N LYS A 315 -29.64 5.89 54.65
CA LYS A 315 -28.90 4.70 54.93
C LYS A 315 -28.80 3.83 53.70
N VAL A 316 -27.76 3.01 53.59
CA VAL A 316 -27.54 2.11 52.43
C VAL A 316 -28.73 1.17 52.21
N ASP A 317 -29.24 0.57 53.28
CA ASP A 317 -30.41 -0.35 53.21
C ASP A 317 -31.62 0.33 52.63
N ASN A 318 -31.91 1.59 53.00
CA ASN A 318 -33.02 2.38 52.47
C ASN A 318 -32.81 2.81 51.02
N ALA A 319 -31.56 2.96 50.60
CA ALA A 319 -31.22 3.29 49.22
C ALA A 319 -31.50 2.14 48.23
N LEU A 320 -31.76 0.92 48.69
CA LEU A 320 -32.08 -0.24 47.85
C LEU A 320 -33.54 -0.72 48.04
N SER A 321 -34.28 -0.18 48.99
CA SER A 321 -35.57 -0.72 49.44
C SER A 321 -36.81 -0.13 48.79
N VAL A 322 -36.69 1.11 48.23
CA VAL A 322 -37.89 1.82 47.66
C VAL A 322 -37.53 2.37 46.27
N PRO A 323 -37.53 1.54 45.22
CA PRO A 323 -37.23 2.03 43.86
C PRO A 323 -38.42 2.86 43.31
N VAL A 324 -38.07 3.97 42.68
CA VAL A 324 -38.99 4.81 41.92
C VAL A 324 -38.69 4.64 40.43
N GLY A 325 -39.69 4.18 39.69
CA GLY A 325 -39.60 4.06 38.23
C GLY A 325 -40.05 5.35 37.54
N LEU A 326 -39.25 5.84 36.60
CA LEU A 326 -39.58 6.97 35.74
C LEU A 326 -39.40 6.55 34.28
N ALA A 327 -40.41 6.77 33.44
CA ALA A 327 -40.31 6.65 32.00
C ALA A 327 -40.52 8.05 31.37
N SER A 328 -39.71 8.40 30.41
CA SER A 328 -39.76 9.68 29.72
C SER A 328 -39.48 9.55 28.24
N ILE A 329 -40.06 10.40 27.45
CA ILE A 329 -39.74 10.61 26.03
C ILE A 329 -39.20 12.03 25.92
N ASN A 330 -37.93 12.13 25.48
CA ASN A 330 -37.26 13.42 25.30
C ASN A 330 -37.14 13.72 23.81
N ILE A 331 -37.64 14.92 23.43
CA ILE A 331 -37.53 15.41 22.05
C ILE A 331 -36.55 16.57 22.06
N SER A 332 -35.43 16.39 21.36
CA SER A 332 -34.46 17.47 21.14
C SER A 332 -34.73 18.12 19.79
N LEU A 333 -34.56 19.46 19.74
CA LEU A 333 -34.79 20.29 18.54
C LEU A 333 -33.46 20.95 18.09
N PRO A 334 -32.54 20.16 17.47
CA PRO A 334 -31.19 20.64 17.12
C PRO A 334 -31.21 21.81 16.12
N PHE A 335 -32.23 21.88 15.26
CA PHE A 335 -32.38 22.97 14.28
C PHE A 335 -32.42 24.37 14.90
N LEU A 336 -32.68 24.51 16.20
CA LEU A 336 -32.57 25.80 16.91
C LEU A 336 -31.11 26.29 16.97
N ASN A 337 -30.14 25.38 16.83
CA ASN A 337 -28.71 25.69 16.70
C ASN A 337 -28.24 25.59 15.24
N TRP A 338 -29.07 26.04 14.31
CA TRP A 338 -28.86 25.88 12.88
C TRP A 338 -27.54 26.46 12.36
N ASN A 339 -27.02 27.51 12.99
CA ASN A 339 -25.77 28.13 12.59
C ASN A 339 -24.59 27.14 12.68
N THR A 340 -24.45 26.43 13.81
CA THR A 340 -23.40 25.40 13.99
C THR A 340 -23.62 24.24 13.04
N LEU A 341 -24.86 23.75 12.91
CA LEU A 341 -25.20 22.65 12.04
C LEU A 341 -24.94 22.96 10.57
N LYS A 342 -25.26 24.18 10.12
CA LYS A 342 -24.96 24.63 8.75
C LYS A 342 -23.49 24.52 8.41
N TRP A 343 -22.61 24.98 9.31
CA TRP A 343 -21.17 24.93 9.07
C TRP A 343 -20.63 23.52 9.14
N ASN A 344 -21.11 22.66 10.03
CA ASN A 344 -20.75 21.24 10.06
C ASN A 344 -21.13 20.53 8.76
N ILE A 345 -22.33 20.81 8.21
CA ILE A 345 -22.72 20.26 6.90
C ILE A 345 -21.77 20.76 5.81
N LYS A 346 -21.41 22.06 5.81
CA LYS A 346 -20.46 22.60 4.82
C LYS A 346 -19.06 21.98 4.92
N ILE A 347 -18.61 21.66 6.12
CA ILE A 347 -17.34 20.94 6.34
C ILE A 347 -17.42 19.53 5.74
N ASP A 348 -18.50 18.80 5.99
CA ASP A 348 -18.67 17.45 5.46
C ASP A 348 -18.90 17.45 3.94
N GLU A 349 -19.61 18.45 3.38
CA GLU A 349 -19.72 18.67 1.94
C GLU A 349 -18.35 18.91 1.29
N ALA A 350 -17.49 19.73 1.91
CA ALA A 350 -16.13 19.97 1.43
C ALA A 350 -15.27 18.70 1.54
N SER A 351 -15.45 17.92 2.60
CA SER A 351 -14.77 16.62 2.78
C SER A 351 -15.19 15.61 1.70
N TYR A 352 -16.47 15.61 1.33
CA TYR A 352 -16.97 14.79 0.21
C TYR A 352 -16.36 15.22 -1.13
N GLU A 353 -16.31 16.52 -1.43
CA GLU A 353 -15.68 17.02 -2.67
C GLU A 353 -14.17 16.68 -2.70
N SER A 354 -13.47 16.75 -1.57
CA SER A 354 -12.08 16.30 -1.47
C SER A 354 -11.94 14.79 -1.78
N ALA A 355 -12.76 13.96 -1.16
CA ALA A 355 -12.75 12.52 -1.41
C ALA A 355 -13.07 12.18 -2.87
N LYS A 356 -13.95 12.96 -3.51
CA LYS A 356 -14.26 12.82 -4.95
C LYS A 356 -13.04 13.13 -5.83
N VAL A 357 -12.36 14.24 -5.57
CA VAL A 357 -11.13 14.61 -6.28
C VAL A 357 -10.04 13.56 -6.10
N ASP A 358 -9.86 13.04 -4.88
CA ASP A 358 -8.89 11.99 -4.59
C ASP A 358 -9.21 10.70 -5.36
N PHE A 359 -10.48 10.32 -5.45
CA PHE A 359 -10.92 9.17 -6.24
C PHE A 359 -10.67 9.36 -7.73
N GLU A 360 -11.08 10.49 -8.32
CA GLU A 360 -10.83 10.83 -9.73
C GLU A 360 -9.33 10.85 -10.04
N LYS A 361 -8.51 11.42 -9.16
CA LYS A 361 -7.05 11.43 -9.27
C LYS A 361 -6.47 10.02 -9.22
N SER A 362 -6.99 9.14 -8.37
CA SER A 362 -6.52 7.75 -8.27
C SER A 362 -6.73 6.99 -9.59
N ILE A 363 -7.86 7.21 -10.26
CA ILE A 363 -8.17 6.65 -11.58
C ILE A 363 -7.14 7.13 -12.63
N VAL A 364 -6.95 8.45 -12.73
CA VAL A 364 -6.01 9.04 -13.71
C VAL A 364 -4.58 8.56 -13.47
N ASN A 365 -4.14 8.56 -12.21
CA ASN A 365 -2.81 8.07 -11.85
C ASN A 365 -2.62 6.59 -12.23
N SER A 366 -3.61 5.75 -11.96
CA SER A 366 -3.56 4.33 -12.27
C SER A 366 -3.47 4.05 -13.77
N LEU A 367 -4.22 4.79 -14.58
CA LEU A 367 -4.15 4.69 -16.05
C LEU A 367 -2.77 5.09 -16.57
N ASN A 368 -2.24 6.22 -16.10
CA ASN A 368 -0.91 6.72 -16.50
C ASN A 368 0.22 5.79 -16.05
N GLU A 369 0.08 5.18 -14.88
CA GLU A 369 1.05 4.24 -14.33
C GLU A 369 1.15 2.98 -15.20
N ILE A 370 0.03 2.36 -15.55
CA ILE A 370 0.00 1.17 -16.39
C ILE A 370 0.54 1.49 -17.80
N ASP A 371 0.15 2.61 -18.41
CA ASP A 371 0.66 3.04 -19.72
C ASP A 371 2.20 3.21 -19.68
N THR A 372 2.71 3.84 -18.64
CA THR A 372 4.16 4.02 -18.43
C THR A 372 4.88 2.69 -18.28
N TYR A 373 4.31 1.76 -17.51
CA TYR A 373 4.93 0.45 -17.30
C TYR A 373 4.86 -0.43 -18.55
N TYR A 374 3.79 -0.37 -19.34
CA TYR A 374 3.73 -1.04 -20.64
C TYR A 374 4.83 -0.57 -21.59
N LYS A 375 5.03 0.74 -21.72
CA LYS A 375 6.12 1.32 -22.52
C LYS A 375 7.50 0.91 -21.99
N SER A 376 7.67 0.88 -20.67
CA SER A 376 8.92 0.44 -20.04
C SER A 376 9.21 -1.03 -20.31
N TYR A 377 8.21 -1.89 -20.27
CA TYR A 377 8.36 -3.31 -20.60
C TYR A 377 8.72 -3.54 -22.08
N GLN A 378 8.05 -2.85 -23.00
CA GLN A 378 8.40 -2.91 -24.43
C GLN A 378 9.84 -2.46 -24.69
N LYS A 379 10.28 -1.38 -24.01
CA LYS A 379 11.66 -0.89 -24.09
C LYS A 379 12.65 -1.92 -23.52
N ALA A 380 12.35 -2.54 -22.38
CA ALA A 380 13.21 -3.54 -21.75
C ALA A 380 13.39 -4.76 -22.68
N ASN A 381 12.33 -5.27 -23.29
CA ASN A 381 12.40 -6.38 -24.27
C ASN A 381 13.22 -5.99 -25.50
N SER A 382 13.01 -4.79 -26.05
CA SER A 382 13.80 -4.31 -27.18
C SER A 382 15.28 -4.16 -26.84
N SER A 383 15.59 -3.68 -25.63
CA SER A 383 16.96 -3.56 -25.13
C SER A 383 17.61 -4.92 -25.00
N TYR A 384 16.91 -5.91 -24.41
CA TYR A 384 17.43 -7.27 -24.26
C TYR A 384 17.80 -7.90 -25.60
N ALA A 385 16.92 -7.81 -26.61
CA ALA A 385 17.18 -8.34 -27.95
C ALA A 385 18.42 -7.67 -28.61
N LEU A 386 18.62 -6.36 -28.38
CA LEU A 386 19.82 -5.67 -28.88
C LEU A 386 21.09 -6.12 -28.14
N GLN A 387 21.01 -6.28 -26.81
CA GLN A 387 22.17 -6.75 -26.02
C GLN A 387 22.53 -8.20 -26.33
N GLU A 388 21.55 -9.08 -26.59
CA GLU A 388 21.78 -10.44 -27.04
C GLU A 388 22.54 -10.47 -28.37
N LYS A 389 22.12 -9.67 -29.35
CA LYS A 389 22.83 -9.52 -30.62
C LYS A 389 24.23 -8.96 -30.42
N ASN A 390 24.40 -7.97 -29.55
CA ASN A 390 25.70 -7.38 -29.23
C ASN A 390 26.65 -8.42 -28.63
N LEU A 391 26.21 -9.18 -27.64
CA LEU A 391 27.01 -10.23 -27.02
C LEU A 391 27.43 -11.31 -28.04
N LYS A 392 26.50 -11.70 -28.93
CA LYS A 392 26.81 -12.66 -30.00
C LYS A 392 27.92 -12.12 -30.90
N SER A 393 27.84 -10.87 -31.32
CA SER A 393 28.90 -10.24 -32.15
C SER A 393 30.22 -10.14 -31.41
N GLN A 394 30.18 -9.79 -30.10
CA GLN A 394 31.38 -9.66 -29.30
C GLN A 394 32.09 -11.01 -29.09
N LYS A 395 31.34 -12.12 -28.92
CA LYS A 395 31.90 -13.48 -28.85
C LYS A 395 32.64 -13.85 -30.13
N GLU A 396 32.10 -13.52 -31.29
CA GLU A 396 32.82 -13.75 -32.57
C GLU A 396 34.09 -12.89 -32.69
N ILE A 397 34.01 -11.60 -32.26
CA ILE A 397 35.19 -10.74 -32.21
C ILE A 397 36.28 -11.32 -31.32
N THR A 398 35.94 -11.76 -30.11
CA THR A 398 36.89 -12.40 -29.17
C THR A 398 37.51 -13.65 -29.78
N LYS A 399 36.72 -14.51 -30.45
CA LYS A 399 37.18 -15.69 -31.16
C LYS A 399 38.16 -15.35 -32.30
N HIS A 400 37.86 -14.29 -33.07
CA HIS A 400 38.78 -13.83 -34.12
C HIS A 400 40.12 -13.30 -33.57
N TYR A 401 40.07 -12.54 -32.45
CA TYR A 401 41.30 -12.08 -31.80
C TYR A 401 42.11 -13.24 -31.23
N LYS A 402 41.43 -14.25 -30.64
CA LYS A 402 42.11 -15.47 -30.18
C LYS A 402 42.84 -16.19 -31.33
N ASN A 403 42.16 -16.43 -32.46
CA ASN A 403 42.78 -17.07 -33.63
C ASN A 403 43.98 -16.28 -34.19
N ARG A 404 43.89 -14.95 -34.23
CA ARG A 404 45.02 -14.10 -34.67
C ARG A 404 46.17 -14.15 -33.69
N TYR A 405 45.90 -14.20 -32.40
CA TYR A 405 46.94 -14.36 -31.36
C TYR A 405 47.61 -15.75 -31.48
N ASP A 406 46.87 -16.79 -31.62
CA ASP A 406 47.40 -18.18 -31.76
C ASP A 406 48.28 -18.30 -33.01
N ASN A 407 48.06 -17.48 -34.06
CA ASN A 407 48.88 -17.39 -35.28
C ASN A 407 49.96 -16.33 -35.22
N GLY A 408 50.20 -15.67 -34.10
CA GLY A 408 51.20 -14.64 -33.91
C GLY A 408 50.93 -13.30 -34.61
N ASN A 409 49.69 -13.04 -35.08
CA ASN A 409 49.31 -11.86 -35.86
C ASN A 409 48.81 -10.68 -35.01
N VAL A 410 48.59 -10.87 -33.70
CA VAL A 410 48.24 -9.83 -32.73
C VAL A 410 48.88 -10.12 -31.38
N GLU A 411 49.03 -9.11 -30.57
CA GLU A 411 49.56 -9.24 -29.21
C GLU A 411 48.53 -9.89 -28.28
N PHE A 412 49.04 -10.60 -27.25
CA PHE A 412 48.24 -11.17 -26.16
C PHE A 412 47.27 -10.13 -25.51
N LYS A 413 47.75 -8.90 -25.33
CA LYS A 413 46.96 -7.80 -24.81
C LYS A 413 45.66 -7.58 -25.60
N SER A 414 45.74 -7.56 -26.95
CA SER A 414 44.60 -7.31 -27.82
C SER A 414 43.52 -8.38 -27.71
N TRP A 415 43.92 -9.64 -27.56
CA TRP A 415 42.97 -10.76 -27.30
C TRP A 415 42.31 -10.60 -25.93
N LEU A 416 43.09 -10.31 -24.87
CA LEU A 416 42.54 -10.15 -23.52
C LEU A 416 41.57 -8.96 -23.43
N GLU A 417 41.89 -7.85 -24.14
CA GLU A 417 40.96 -6.68 -24.23
C GLU A 417 39.63 -7.08 -24.90
N ALA A 418 39.68 -7.87 -25.96
CA ALA A 418 38.46 -8.41 -26.59
C ALA A 418 37.65 -9.31 -25.64
N LEU A 419 38.31 -10.14 -24.82
CA LEU A 419 37.67 -10.95 -23.81
C LEU A 419 37.01 -10.12 -22.70
N VAL A 420 37.66 -9.04 -22.27
CA VAL A 420 37.11 -8.08 -21.31
C VAL A 420 35.84 -7.40 -21.85
N ASN A 421 35.86 -6.97 -23.13
CA ASN A 421 34.69 -6.38 -23.79
C ASN A 421 33.53 -7.39 -23.92
N GLU A 422 33.85 -8.68 -24.08
CA GLU A 422 32.85 -9.74 -24.04
C GLU A 422 32.19 -9.83 -22.66
N LYS A 423 32.97 -9.75 -21.57
CA LYS A 423 32.42 -9.74 -20.20
C LYS A 423 31.56 -8.52 -19.93
N ASP A 424 31.89 -7.35 -20.49
CA ASP A 424 31.02 -6.16 -20.41
C ASP A 424 29.69 -6.39 -21.15
N SER A 425 29.74 -7.02 -22.31
CA SER A 425 28.53 -7.38 -23.05
C SER A 425 27.67 -8.40 -22.29
N GLU A 426 28.28 -9.36 -21.56
CA GLU A 426 27.59 -10.30 -20.68
C GLU A 426 26.88 -9.56 -19.52
N LEU A 427 27.56 -8.62 -18.86
CA LEU A 427 26.97 -7.78 -17.80
C LEU A 427 25.78 -6.96 -18.31
N ASN A 428 25.90 -6.36 -19.50
CA ASN A 428 24.83 -5.56 -20.11
C ASN A 428 23.60 -6.43 -20.45
N LEU A 429 23.82 -7.65 -20.96
CA LEU A 429 22.75 -8.59 -21.22
C LEU A 429 22.06 -9.02 -19.92
N LEU A 430 22.85 -9.35 -18.90
CA LEU A 430 22.35 -9.74 -17.58
C LEU A 430 21.49 -8.62 -16.97
N LYS A 431 21.96 -7.36 -17.05
CA LYS A 431 21.19 -6.20 -16.57
C LYS A 431 19.88 -6.03 -17.32
N SER A 432 19.90 -6.16 -18.67
CA SER A 432 18.68 -6.04 -19.46
C SER A 432 17.66 -7.14 -19.17
N LYS A 433 18.11 -8.35 -18.81
CA LYS A 433 17.22 -9.44 -18.33
C LYS A 433 16.55 -9.08 -17.01
N PHE A 434 17.30 -8.53 -16.07
CA PHE A 434 16.78 -8.06 -14.79
C PHE A 434 15.74 -6.92 -15.00
N ASP A 435 16.00 -6.02 -15.94
CA ASP A 435 15.07 -4.92 -16.26
C ASP A 435 13.73 -5.43 -16.81
N ILE A 436 13.71 -6.53 -17.59
CA ILE A 436 12.46 -7.19 -18.02
C ILE A 436 11.69 -7.70 -16.81
N ILE A 437 12.33 -8.46 -15.92
CA ILE A 437 11.69 -9.01 -14.71
C ILE A 437 11.08 -7.89 -13.85
N GLN A 438 11.84 -6.80 -13.65
CA GLN A 438 11.32 -5.64 -12.90
C GLN A 438 10.11 -4.99 -13.59
N ALA A 439 10.15 -4.86 -14.91
CA ALA A 439 9.06 -4.24 -15.67
C ALA A 439 7.79 -5.11 -15.61
N GLU A 440 7.91 -6.43 -15.73
CA GLU A 440 6.80 -7.37 -15.56
C GLU A 440 6.14 -7.23 -14.19
N ASN A 441 6.94 -7.26 -13.12
CA ASN A 441 6.43 -7.19 -11.75
C ASN A 441 5.72 -5.86 -11.46
N LYS A 442 6.23 -4.73 -11.97
CA LYS A 442 5.57 -3.43 -11.86
C LYS A 442 4.20 -3.42 -12.55
N ILE A 443 4.08 -4.03 -13.73
CA ILE A 443 2.81 -4.15 -14.43
C ILE A 443 1.83 -4.99 -13.63
N TYR A 444 2.23 -6.15 -13.11
CA TYR A 444 1.35 -7.00 -12.32
C TYR A 444 0.89 -6.30 -11.04
N GLN A 445 1.77 -5.58 -10.35
CA GLN A 445 1.37 -4.76 -9.21
C GLN A 445 0.34 -3.70 -9.62
N ALA A 446 0.59 -2.97 -10.72
CA ALA A 446 -0.27 -1.89 -11.20
C ALA A 446 -1.63 -2.37 -11.72
N MET A 447 -1.74 -3.63 -12.12
CA MET A 447 -3.00 -4.24 -12.55
C MET A 447 -3.75 -4.98 -11.43
N GLY A 448 -3.19 -4.96 -10.20
CA GLY A 448 -3.76 -5.71 -9.07
C GLY A 448 -3.45 -7.20 -9.09
N GLY A 449 -2.55 -7.65 -9.98
CA GLY A 449 -2.12 -9.01 -10.25
C GLY A 449 -1.92 -9.28 -11.73
N LYS A 450 -1.59 -10.53 -12.12
CA LYS A 450 -1.48 -10.92 -13.53
C LYS A 450 -2.87 -11.13 -14.12
N ALA A 451 -3.28 -10.30 -15.07
CA ALA A 451 -4.54 -10.49 -15.82
C ALA A 451 -4.40 -11.65 -16.82
N LYS A 452 -5.41 -12.53 -16.82
CA LYS A 452 -5.55 -13.70 -17.73
C LYS A 452 -6.72 -13.54 -18.62
#